data_12d66e97bfa326674188bce0a0753fba
#
_entry.id   12d66e97bfa326674188bce0a0753fba
#
_cell.length_a   1.000
_cell.length_b   1.000
_cell.length_c   1.000
_cell.angle_alpha   90.00
_cell.angle_beta   90.00
_cell.angle_gamma   90.00
#
_symmetry.space_group_name_H-M   'P 1'
#
loop_
_entity.id
_entity.type
_entity.pdbx_description
1 polymer ?
#
loop_
_entity_poly.entity_id
_entity_poly.type
_entity_poly.pdbx_seq_one_letter_code
_entity_poly.pdbx_strand_id
1 'polypeptide(L)'
;MKIIKSIVFKVIILSSLYTLIYTSLQSEELKIYSERQPLLIEPLLEEFEKDTGIKVEWIYSKKGLVQKIILEKNRPVADIFLSSDISRLIDITEAEASIKMQPLSMVPENLQSDYWAGLTQRARIIYVNKELGVKNINYEDLASEDYKGKICVRSGFHPYNISLFASLMAHHSEEWLESYLISLKANLARKPQGNDRDQVKAIYAGVCDYSIGNHYYFFKMQDNDDQKMWLEKATIVFPNQDNRGTHVNISGIAILNENNRALAEKLVNFLSGLKAQSIYANDNNEFPVSPDVPYSDRVQSLAGSVKFDSLDLEQLASNRRAVINILNKINFDG
;
A
#
# COMPACT_ATOMS: atom_id res chain seq x y z
N MET A 1 67.77 5.96 -25.54
CA MET A 1 66.90 4.81 -25.28
C MET A 1 66.29 4.81 -23.84
N LYS A 2 66.98 5.20 -22.77
CA LYS A 2 66.44 5.27 -21.41
C LYS A 2 65.38 6.35 -21.16
N ILE A 3 65.47 7.53 -21.83
CA ILE A 3 64.55 8.65 -21.65
C ILE A 3 63.19 8.34 -22.28
N ILE A 4 63.13 7.70 -23.44
CA ILE A 4 61.88 7.33 -24.15
C ILE A 4 61.08 6.28 -23.33
N LYS A 5 61.75 5.32 -22.70
CA LYS A 5 61.09 4.32 -21.86
C LYS A 5 60.47 4.92 -20.58
N SER A 6 61.09 5.98 -20.03
CA SER A 6 60.56 6.68 -18.85
C SER A 6 59.30 7.52 -19.16
N ILE A 7 59.25 8.14 -20.38
CA ILE A 7 58.10 8.93 -20.79
C ILE A 7 56.90 8.04 -21.11
N VAL A 8 57.11 6.93 -21.84
CA VAL A 8 56.05 5.94 -22.13
C VAL A 8 55.46 5.34 -20.87
N PHE A 9 56.33 5.01 -19.87
CA PHE A 9 55.85 4.45 -18.58
C PHE A 9 54.99 5.47 -17.76
N LYS A 10 55.36 6.75 -17.77
CA LYS A 10 54.58 7.82 -17.13
C LYS A 10 53.25 8.08 -17.82
N VAL A 11 53.16 7.99 -19.14
CA VAL A 11 51.95 8.17 -19.91
C VAL A 11 50.98 7.00 -19.68
N ILE A 12 51.48 5.77 -19.57
CA ILE A 12 50.63 4.60 -19.27
C ILE A 12 50.08 4.66 -17.83
N ILE A 13 50.87 5.10 -16.85
CA ILE A 13 50.38 5.27 -15.46
C ILE A 13 49.32 6.41 -15.38
N LEU A 14 49.51 7.53 -16.09
CA LEU A 14 48.53 8.61 -16.14
C LEU A 14 47.20 8.15 -16.82
N SER A 15 47.30 7.39 -17.92
CA SER A 15 46.10 6.89 -18.61
C SER A 15 45.36 5.84 -17.80
N SER A 16 46.04 4.98 -17.05
CA SER A 16 45.39 4.01 -16.12
C SER A 16 44.77 4.67 -14.90
N LEU A 17 45.36 5.78 -14.37
CA LEU A 17 44.70 6.58 -13.33
C LEU A 17 43.47 7.34 -13.85
N TYR A 18 43.50 7.83 -15.08
CA TYR A 18 42.35 8.50 -15.70
C TYR A 18 41.18 7.56 -15.95
N THR A 19 41.44 6.32 -16.39
CA THR A 19 40.38 5.30 -16.54
C THR A 19 39.80 4.84 -15.20
N LEU A 20 40.60 4.76 -14.13
CA LEU A 20 40.13 4.43 -12.78
C LEU A 20 39.29 5.55 -12.17
N ILE A 21 39.55 6.82 -12.50
CA ILE A 21 38.76 7.97 -12.01
C ILE A 21 37.44 8.10 -12.79
N TYR A 22 37.43 7.77 -14.09
CA TYR A 22 36.21 7.86 -14.92
C TYR A 22 35.19 6.73 -14.62
N THR A 23 35.62 5.58 -14.11
CA THR A 23 34.69 4.51 -13.70
C THR A 23 34.02 4.75 -12.36
N SER A 24 34.45 5.77 -11.58
CA SER A 24 33.89 6.07 -10.25
C SER A 24 32.85 7.21 -10.26
N LEU A 25 32.49 7.78 -11.42
CA LEU A 25 31.53 8.90 -11.53
C LEU A 25 30.20 8.55 -12.21
N GLN A 26 29.91 7.27 -12.40
CA GLN A 26 28.54 6.90 -12.75
C GLN A 26 27.73 6.96 -11.44
N SER A 27 26.92 8.02 -11.29
CA SER A 27 26.03 8.10 -10.14
C SER A 27 25.17 6.83 -10.10
N GLU A 28 25.24 6.11 -8.99
CA GLU A 28 24.35 4.98 -8.77
C GLU A 28 22.90 5.49 -8.84
N GLU A 29 22.09 4.92 -9.72
CA GLU A 29 20.71 5.34 -9.97
C GLU A 29 19.78 4.14 -9.92
N LEU A 30 18.63 4.31 -9.25
CA LEU A 30 17.53 3.37 -9.21
C LEU A 30 16.32 3.92 -9.95
N LYS A 31 15.66 3.07 -10.73
CA LYS A 31 14.40 3.38 -11.42
C LYS A 31 13.24 2.66 -10.76
N ILE A 32 12.22 3.40 -10.38
CA ILE A 32 11.10 2.89 -9.60
C ILE A 32 9.77 3.12 -10.33
N TYR A 33 8.98 2.07 -10.45
CA TYR A 33 7.54 2.18 -10.73
C TYR A 33 6.76 2.17 -9.43
N SER A 34 5.92 3.18 -9.22
CA SER A 34 5.19 3.37 -7.95
C SER A 34 3.69 3.54 -8.17
N GLU A 35 2.89 2.74 -7.49
CA GLU A 35 1.45 2.99 -7.28
C GLU A 35 1.19 3.76 -5.98
N ARG A 36 2.23 3.99 -5.17
CA ARG A 36 2.17 4.80 -3.95
C ARG A 36 2.05 6.28 -4.32
N GLN A 37 1.09 6.98 -3.70
CA GLN A 37 0.91 8.41 -3.95
C GLN A 37 2.17 9.21 -3.59
N PRO A 38 2.55 10.23 -4.38
CA PRO A 38 3.75 11.03 -4.14
C PRO A 38 3.91 11.46 -2.69
N LEU A 39 2.89 12.07 -2.13
CA LEU A 39 2.89 12.57 -0.75
C LEU A 39 3.19 11.49 0.33
N LEU A 40 3.08 10.20 0.00
CA LEU A 40 3.32 9.08 0.92
C LEU A 40 4.69 8.41 0.74
N ILE A 41 5.33 8.62 -0.41
CA ILE A 41 6.59 7.92 -0.72
C ILE A 41 7.76 8.87 -1.00
N GLU A 42 7.50 10.06 -1.54
CA GLU A 42 8.53 11.03 -1.89
C GLU A 42 9.46 11.38 -0.71
N PRO A 43 8.95 11.69 0.50
CA PRO A 43 9.82 11.97 1.64
C PRO A 43 10.77 10.82 2.02
N LEU A 44 10.34 9.57 1.79
CA LEU A 44 11.15 8.38 2.05
C LEU A 44 12.25 8.20 1.01
N LEU A 45 11.95 8.49 -0.26
CA LEU A 45 12.93 8.42 -1.36
C LEU A 45 13.97 9.53 -1.23
N GLU A 46 13.56 10.76 -0.88
CA GLU A 46 14.47 11.87 -0.58
C GLU A 46 15.41 11.55 0.60
N GLU A 47 14.88 10.94 1.67
CA GLU A 47 15.70 10.56 2.80
C GLU A 47 16.66 9.41 2.46
N PHE A 48 16.25 8.46 1.60
CA PHE A 48 17.14 7.43 1.07
C PHE A 48 18.27 8.04 0.23
N GLU A 49 17.96 8.96 -0.68
CA GLU A 49 18.97 9.66 -1.49
C GLU A 49 19.98 10.41 -0.62
N LYS A 50 19.49 11.09 0.41
CA LYS A 50 20.32 11.85 1.37
C LYS A 50 21.27 10.93 2.15
N ASP A 51 20.77 9.77 2.60
CA ASP A 51 21.55 8.84 3.42
C ASP A 51 22.58 8.06 2.61
N THR A 52 22.29 7.76 1.33
CA THR A 52 23.08 6.83 0.53
C THR A 52 23.83 7.49 -0.62
N GLY A 53 23.41 8.66 -1.05
CA GLY A 53 23.89 9.31 -2.29
C GLY A 53 23.40 8.65 -3.58
N ILE A 54 22.59 7.57 -3.50
CA ILE A 54 22.01 6.88 -4.66
C ILE A 54 20.85 7.71 -5.19
N LYS A 55 20.85 8.03 -6.48
CA LYS A 55 19.77 8.76 -7.13
C LYS A 55 18.57 7.86 -7.40
N VAL A 56 17.37 8.43 -7.27
CA VAL A 56 16.12 7.72 -7.52
C VAL A 56 15.31 8.46 -8.59
N GLU A 57 15.16 7.82 -9.74
CA GLU A 57 14.18 8.22 -10.76
C GLU A 57 12.91 7.38 -10.58
N TRP A 58 11.75 8.00 -10.47
CA TRP A 58 10.52 7.25 -10.24
C TRP A 58 9.32 7.78 -11.01
N ILE A 59 8.44 6.85 -11.38
CA ILE A 59 7.21 7.14 -12.11
C ILE A 59 6.02 6.68 -11.25
N TYR A 60 5.14 7.63 -10.97
CA TYR A 60 3.86 7.35 -10.30
C TYR A 60 2.75 7.11 -11.32
N SER A 61 2.01 6.01 -11.16
CA SER A 61 0.75 5.80 -11.88
C SER A 61 -0.22 4.98 -11.05
N LYS A 62 -1.50 5.35 -11.10
CA LYS A 62 -2.58 4.60 -10.44
C LYS A 62 -3.00 3.34 -11.21
N LYS A 63 -2.63 3.20 -12.47
CA LYS A 63 -3.08 2.13 -13.37
C LYS A 63 -1.98 1.78 -14.38
N GLY A 64 -1.97 0.53 -14.82
CA GLY A 64 -1.17 0.09 -15.96
C GLY A 64 0.28 -0.30 -15.64
N LEU A 65 0.81 -0.06 -14.42
CA LEU A 65 2.19 -0.41 -14.10
C LEU A 65 2.41 -1.93 -14.07
N VAL A 66 1.48 -2.71 -13.54
CA VAL A 66 1.59 -4.18 -13.53
C VAL A 66 1.70 -4.72 -14.95
N GLN A 67 0.82 -4.29 -15.86
CA GLN A 67 0.86 -4.70 -17.27
C GLN A 67 2.18 -4.28 -17.94
N LYS A 68 2.64 -3.05 -17.65
CA LYS A 68 3.91 -2.56 -18.15
C LYS A 68 5.09 -3.40 -17.66
N ILE A 69 5.16 -3.71 -16.37
CA ILE A 69 6.18 -4.59 -15.76
C ILE A 69 6.18 -5.97 -16.44
N ILE A 70 5.00 -6.58 -16.61
CA ILE A 70 4.88 -7.89 -17.24
C ILE A 70 5.37 -7.87 -18.70
N LEU A 71 5.07 -6.82 -19.45
CA LEU A 71 5.56 -6.65 -20.83
C LEU A 71 7.09 -6.45 -20.88
N GLU A 72 7.66 -5.84 -19.87
CA GLU A 72 9.09 -5.54 -19.78
C GLU A 72 9.91 -6.64 -19.10
N LYS A 73 9.31 -7.75 -18.64
CA LYS A 73 9.96 -8.75 -17.77
C LYS A 73 11.29 -9.30 -18.30
N ASN A 74 11.44 -9.45 -19.61
CA ASN A 74 12.68 -9.93 -20.23
C ASN A 74 13.76 -8.85 -20.38
N ARG A 75 13.39 -7.56 -20.23
CA ARG A 75 14.28 -6.41 -20.27
C ARG A 75 13.70 -5.31 -19.39
N PRO A 76 13.78 -5.47 -18.06
CA PRO A 76 13.19 -4.52 -17.13
C PRO A 76 13.73 -3.11 -17.32
N VAL A 77 12.84 -2.12 -17.35
CA VAL A 77 13.18 -0.69 -17.39
C VAL A 77 13.28 -0.14 -15.97
N ALA A 78 12.40 -0.57 -15.09
CA ALA A 78 12.46 -0.24 -13.67
C ALA A 78 13.19 -1.35 -12.87
N ASP A 79 13.84 -0.95 -11.80
CA ASP A 79 14.55 -1.83 -10.88
C ASP A 79 13.63 -2.32 -9.75
N ILE A 80 12.67 -1.47 -9.37
CA ILE A 80 11.78 -1.69 -8.22
C ILE A 80 10.33 -1.35 -8.60
N PHE A 81 9.42 -2.13 -8.03
CA PHE A 81 7.99 -1.82 -7.99
C PHE A 81 7.53 -1.56 -6.57
N LEU A 82 6.93 -0.40 -6.33
CA LEU A 82 6.27 -0.03 -5.08
C LEU A 82 4.76 -0.12 -5.26
N SER A 83 4.17 -1.14 -4.69
CA SER A 83 2.73 -1.39 -4.78
C SER A 83 1.95 -0.80 -3.63
N SER A 84 0.71 -0.45 -3.91
CA SER A 84 -0.29 -0.09 -2.90
C SER A 84 -1.24 -1.23 -2.54
N ASP A 85 -1.01 -2.46 -3.03
CA ASP A 85 -1.91 -3.60 -2.82
C ASP A 85 -1.17 -4.92 -3.05
N ILE A 86 -1.41 -5.91 -2.17
CA ILE A 86 -0.78 -7.24 -2.26
C ILE A 86 -1.06 -7.93 -3.60
N SER A 87 -2.27 -7.82 -4.15
CA SER A 87 -2.62 -8.50 -5.38
C SER A 87 -1.78 -8.07 -6.58
N ARG A 88 -1.24 -6.84 -6.56
CA ARG A 88 -0.34 -6.34 -7.61
C ARG A 88 1.04 -7.00 -7.54
N LEU A 89 1.52 -7.25 -6.33
CA LEU A 89 2.77 -7.96 -6.11
C LEU A 89 2.65 -9.43 -6.53
N ILE A 90 1.51 -10.04 -6.24
CA ILE A 90 1.23 -11.42 -6.67
C ILE A 90 1.07 -11.49 -8.20
N ASP A 91 0.31 -10.56 -8.82
CA ASP A 91 0.16 -10.50 -10.29
C ASP A 91 1.54 -10.51 -11.01
N ILE A 92 2.53 -9.73 -10.53
CA ILE A 92 3.88 -9.70 -11.15
C ILE A 92 4.73 -10.92 -10.80
N THR A 93 4.53 -11.50 -9.63
CA THR A 93 5.24 -12.72 -9.19
C THR A 93 4.77 -13.93 -10.01
N GLU A 94 3.45 -14.12 -10.16
CA GLU A 94 2.87 -15.18 -10.99
C GLU A 94 3.25 -15.06 -12.48
N ALA A 95 3.43 -13.82 -12.95
CA ALA A 95 3.92 -13.55 -14.30
C ALA A 95 5.44 -13.73 -14.47
N GLU A 96 6.16 -14.12 -13.41
CA GLU A 96 7.64 -14.22 -13.40
C GLU A 96 8.31 -12.90 -13.80
N ALA A 97 7.75 -11.76 -13.35
CA ALA A 97 8.23 -10.42 -13.63
C ALA A 97 8.90 -9.74 -12.42
N SER A 98 9.12 -10.48 -11.34
CA SER A 98 9.91 -10.09 -10.17
C SER A 98 11.00 -11.12 -9.91
N ILE A 99 12.05 -10.72 -9.21
CA ILE A 99 13.19 -11.58 -8.88
C ILE A 99 13.21 -11.89 -7.38
N LYS A 100 13.88 -13.01 -7.00
CA LYS A 100 13.99 -13.41 -5.60
C LYS A 100 14.71 -12.35 -4.78
N MET A 101 14.21 -12.11 -3.58
CA MET A 101 14.76 -11.19 -2.57
C MET A 101 15.31 -12.00 -1.39
N GLN A 102 16.24 -11.40 -0.63
CA GLN A 102 16.64 -11.98 0.65
C GLN A 102 15.54 -11.71 1.70
N PRO A 103 15.29 -12.66 2.62
CA PRO A 103 14.39 -12.44 3.72
C PRO A 103 14.78 -11.22 4.56
N LEU A 104 13.80 -10.41 4.95
CA LEU A 104 13.99 -9.19 5.72
C LEU A 104 13.69 -9.45 7.19
N SER A 105 14.69 -9.30 8.06
CA SER A 105 14.55 -9.58 9.49
C SER A 105 13.56 -8.65 10.22
N MET A 106 13.34 -7.45 9.67
CA MET A 106 12.42 -6.45 10.24
C MET A 106 10.97 -6.62 9.77
N VAL A 107 10.71 -7.55 8.83
CA VAL A 107 9.38 -7.81 8.28
C VAL A 107 8.93 -9.19 8.74
N PRO A 108 7.77 -9.33 9.39
CA PRO A 108 7.22 -10.63 9.78
C PRO A 108 7.07 -11.58 8.59
N GLU A 109 7.27 -12.89 8.82
CA GLU A 109 7.22 -13.91 7.77
C GLU A 109 5.92 -13.91 6.98
N ASN A 110 4.78 -13.68 7.63
CA ASN A 110 3.47 -13.60 6.98
C ASN A 110 3.24 -12.32 6.16
N LEU A 111 4.18 -11.37 6.20
CA LEU A 111 4.15 -10.12 5.43
C LEU A 111 5.24 -10.05 4.37
N GLN A 112 5.86 -11.15 4.03
CA GLN A 112 6.87 -11.25 2.97
C GLN A 112 6.85 -12.62 2.30
N SER A 113 7.45 -12.69 1.11
CA SER A 113 7.72 -13.94 0.38
C SER A 113 9.12 -13.88 -0.24
N ASP A 114 9.48 -14.90 -1.01
CA ASP A 114 10.71 -14.87 -1.80
C ASP A 114 10.76 -13.73 -2.84
N TYR A 115 9.63 -13.10 -3.18
CA TYR A 115 9.52 -12.18 -4.32
C TYR A 115 8.97 -10.80 -3.99
N TRP A 116 8.45 -10.61 -2.79
CA TRP A 116 7.91 -9.33 -2.33
C TRP A 116 8.02 -9.19 -0.82
N ALA A 117 8.01 -7.95 -0.35
CA ALA A 117 7.91 -7.65 1.07
C ALA A 117 6.89 -6.54 1.33
N GLY A 118 6.16 -6.67 2.43
CA GLY A 118 5.31 -5.60 2.97
C GLY A 118 6.15 -4.47 3.53
N LEU A 119 5.69 -3.25 3.33
CA LEU A 119 6.29 -2.04 3.89
C LEU A 119 5.41 -1.37 4.93
N THR A 120 4.09 -1.42 4.74
CA THR A 120 3.11 -0.90 5.70
C THR A 120 1.83 -1.72 5.66
N GLN A 121 1.09 -1.74 6.76
CA GLN A 121 -0.25 -2.28 6.80
C GLN A 121 -1.28 -1.14 6.85
N ARG A 122 -2.39 -1.31 6.16
CA ARG A 122 -3.46 -0.32 6.05
C ARG A 122 -4.78 -0.97 6.38
N ALA A 123 -5.32 -0.61 7.54
CA ALA A 123 -6.60 -1.13 8.01
C ALA A 123 -7.76 -0.51 7.21
N ARG A 124 -8.71 -1.34 6.84
CA ARG A 124 -9.99 -0.93 6.27
C ARG A 124 -10.99 -0.75 7.42
N ILE A 125 -11.32 0.49 7.75
CA ILE A 125 -12.13 0.85 8.91
C ILE A 125 -13.55 1.27 8.47
N ILE A 126 -14.43 1.45 9.45
CA ILE A 126 -15.72 2.08 9.23
C ILE A 126 -15.66 3.51 9.79
N TYR A 127 -15.91 4.50 8.94
CA TYR A 127 -16.22 5.85 9.36
C TYR A 127 -17.65 5.88 9.84
N VAL A 128 -17.89 6.52 10.99
CA VAL A 128 -19.19 6.54 11.66
C VAL A 128 -19.55 7.97 12.05
N ASN A 129 -20.81 8.35 11.90
CA ASN A 129 -21.34 9.57 12.46
C ASN A 129 -21.19 9.55 14.00
N LYS A 130 -20.46 10.51 14.55
CA LYS A 130 -20.15 10.59 16.00
C LYS A 130 -21.38 10.61 16.89
N GLU A 131 -22.47 11.21 16.41
CA GLU A 131 -23.72 11.36 17.17
C GLU A 131 -24.36 10.00 17.51
N LEU A 132 -24.02 8.95 16.76
CA LEU A 132 -24.54 7.60 16.98
C LEU A 132 -23.86 6.87 18.16
N GLY A 133 -22.71 7.32 18.62
CA GLY A 133 -21.99 6.72 19.75
C GLY A 133 -21.52 5.28 19.53
N VAL A 134 -21.44 4.82 18.28
CA VAL A 134 -21.02 3.43 17.92
C VAL A 134 -19.57 3.23 18.29
N LYS A 135 -19.29 2.18 19.09
CA LYS A 135 -17.95 1.80 19.52
C LYS A 135 -17.49 0.46 18.96
N ASN A 136 -18.43 -0.39 18.58
CA ASN A 136 -18.18 -1.71 18.01
C ASN A 136 -19.14 -1.99 16.86
N ILE A 137 -18.63 -2.55 15.77
CA ILE A 137 -19.39 -2.90 14.58
C ILE A 137 -18.57 -3.92 13.76
N ASN A 138 -19.25 -4.86 13.11
CA ASN A 138 -18.60 -5.78 12.16
C ASN A 138 -18.88 -5.33 10.72
N TYR A 139 -18.05 -5.75 9.78
CA TYR A 139 -18.37 -5.52 8.36
C TYR A 139 -19.67 -6.19 7.97
N GLU A 140 -19.96 -7.34 8.54
CA GLU A 140 -21.16 -8.15 8.30
C GLU A 140 -22.44 -7.40 8.68
N ASP A 141 -22.38 -6.58 9.73
CA ASP A 141 -23.53 -5.82 10.24
C ASP A 141 -24.07 -4.84 9.18
N LEU A 142 -23.20 -4.34 8.29
CA LEU A 142 -23.58 -3.39 7.23
C LEU A 142 -24.61 -3.98 6.23
N ALA A 143 -24.80 -5.28 6.20
CA ALA A 143 -25.82 -5.94 5.38
C ALA A 143 -27.21 -6.00 6.06
N SER A 144 -27.32 -5.67 7.37
CA SER A 144 -28.62 -5.63 8.06
C SER A 144 -29.52 -4.52 7.53
N GLU A 145 -30.82 -4.74 7.52
CA GLU A 145 -31.83 -3.72 7.14
C GLU A 145 -31.79 -2.48 8.05
N ASP A 146 -31.24 -2.58 9.26
CA ASP A 146 -31.06 -1.45 10.17
C ASP A 146 -30.17 -0.35 9.58
N TYR A 147 -29.34 -0.67 8.58
CA TYR A 147 -28.44 0.24 7.89
C TYR A 147 -29.01 0.79 6.57
N LYS A 148 -30.28 0.49 6.25
CA LYS A 148 -30.91 0.89 4.99
C LYS A 148 -30.89 2.41 4.77
N GLY A 149 -30.30 2.83 3.65
CA GLY A 149 -30.16 4.24 3.29
C GLY A 149 -29.15 5.02 4.14
N LYS A 150 -28.27 4.32 4.91
CA LYS A 150 -27.32 4.98 5.83
C LYS A 150 -25.86 4.82 5.45
N ILE A 151 -25.55 4.10 4.37
CA ILE A 151 -24.17 3.74 4.02
C ILE A 151 -23.72 4.49 2.76
N CYS A 152 -22.53 5.08 2.79
CA CYS A 152 -21.83 5.59 1.61
C CYS A 152 -20.56 4.76 1.35
N VAL A 153 -20.29 4.45 0.09
CA VAL A 153 -19.05 3.75 -0.30
C VAL A 153 -18.49 4.35 -1.59
N ARG A 154 -17.20 4.22 -1.77
CA ARG A 154 -16.55 4.39 -3.07
C ARG A 154 -16.85 3.19 -3.95
N SER A 155 -16.47 3.24 -5.25
CA SER A 155 -16.63 2.14 -6.18
C SER A 155 -16.27 0.77 -5.58
N GLY A 156 -17.13 -0.22 -5.73
CA GLY A 156 -16.87 -1.60 -5.33
C GLY A 156 -15.66 -2.19 -6.06
N PHE A 157 -15.39 -1.75 -7.29
CA PHE A 157 -14.25 -2.17 -8.10
C PHE A 157 -12.92 -1.52 -7.71
N HIS A 158 -12.91 -0.62 -6.71
CA HIS A 158 -11.65 -0.09 -6.24
C HIS A 158 -10.84 -1.17 -5.51
N PRO A 159 -9.51 -1.28 -5.74
CA PRO A 159 -8.67 -2.32 -5.12
C PRO A 159 -8.88 -2.50 -3.62
N TYR A 160 -9.08 -1.41 -2.87
CA TYR A 160 -9.30 -1.48 -1.42
C TYR A 160 -10.61 -2.19 -1.04
N ASN A 161 -11.69 -2.00 -1.81
CA ASN A 161 -12.96 -2.69 -1.57
C ASN A 161 -12.89 -4.14 -2.07
N ILE A 162 -12.26 -4.38 -3.23
CA ILE A 162 -12.02 -5.74 -3.71
C ILE A 162 -11.25 -6.56 -2.67
N SER A 163 -10.20 -5.99 -2.06
CA SER A 163 -9.42 -6.65 -1.03
C SER A 163 -10.26 -6.99 0.22
N LEU A 164 -11.06 -6.04 0.71
CA LEU A 164 -11.99 -6.31 1.82
C LEU A 164 -12.99 -7.41 1.46
N PHE A 165 -13.61 -7.34 0.28
CA PHE A 165 -14.59 -8.34 -0.15
C PHE A 165 -13.95 -9.72 -0.37
N ALA A 166 -12.69 -9.76 -0.83
CA ALA A 166 -11.90 -10.99 -0.92
C ALA A 166 -11.63 -11.60 0.47
N SER A 167 -11.36 -10.77 1.49
CA SER A 167 -11.24 -11.22 2.88
C SER A 167 -12.56 -11.77 3.41
N LEU A 168 -13.68 -11.08 3.18
CA LEU A 168 -15.00 -11.56 3.58
C LEU A 168 -15.33 -12.90 2.92
N MET A 169 -15.03 -13.05 1.62
CA MET A 169 -15.22 -14.32 0.91
C MET A 169 -14.39 -15.46 1.51
N ALA A 170 -13.14 -15.19 1.91
CA ALA A 170 -12.27 -16.19 2.51
C ALA A 170 -12.76 -16.66 3.89
N HIS A 171 -13.40 -15.78 4.66
CA HIS A 171 -13.95 -16.13 5.96
C HIS A 171 -15.35 -16.79 5.91
N HIS A 172 -16.06 -16.64 4.80
CA HIS A 172 -17.42 -17.16 4.62
C HIS A 172 -17.50 -18.10 3.41
N SER A 173 -18.04 -17.62 2.29
CA SER A 173 -18.06 -18.31 1.01
C SER A 173 -18.36 -17.31 -0.11
N GLU A 174 -18.30 -17.76 -1.37
CA GLU A 174 -18.66 -16.95 -2.55
C GLU A 174 -20.15 -16.61 -2.53
N GLU A 175 -21.02 -17.57 -2.23
CA GLU A 175 -22.49 -17.40 -2.17
C GLU A 175 -22.87 -16.43 -1.04
N TRP A 176 -22.21 -16.57 0.10
CA TRP A 176 -22.42 -15.64 1.21
C TRP A 176 -22.03 -14.21 0.82
N LEU A 177 -20.86 -14.03 0.18
CA LEU A 177 -20.41 -12.72 -0.27
C LEU A 177 -21.37 -12.10 -1.28
N GLU A 178 -21.90 -12.88 -2.23
CA GLU A 178 -22.89 -12.38 -3.18
C GLU A 178 -24.13 -11.85 -2.46
N SER A 179 -24.66 -12.61 -1.53
CA SER A 179 -25.84 -12.22 -0.73
C SER A 179 -25.56 -10.97 0.13
N TYR A 180 -24.37 -10.93 0.76
CA TYR A 180 -23.89 -9.77 1.52
C TYR A 180 -23.82 -8.50 0.65
N LEU A 181 -23.21 -8.59 -0.53
CA LEU A 181 -23.05 -7.43 -1.41
C LEU A 181 -24.38 -6.94 -1.99
N ILE A 182 -25.34 -7.82 -2.23
CA ILE A 182 -26.71 -7.44 -2.60
C ILE A 182 -27.35 -6.62 -1.47
N SER A 183 -27.26 -7.10 -0.24
CA SER A 183 -27.81 -6.42 0.94
C SER A 183 -27.09 -5.10 1.22
N LEU A 184 -25.75 -5.09 1.18
CA LEU A 184 -24.96 -3.87 1.31
C LEU A 184 -25.35 -2.83 0.27
N LYS A 185 -25.50 -3.23 -1.01
CA LYS A 185 -25.97 -2.35 -2.09
C LYS A 185 -27.35 -1.76 -1.82
N ALA A 186 -28.28 -2.56 -1.29
CA ALA A 186 -29.63 -2.10 -0.93
C ALA A 186 -29.63 -1.10 0.25
N ASN A 187 -28.58 -1.13 1.08
CA ASN A 187 -28.41 -0.25 2.22
C ASN A 187 -27.68 1.08 1.88
N LEU A 188 -27.22 1.24 0.63
CA LEU A 188 -26.52 2.47 0.23
C LEU A 188 -27.47 3.67 0.19
N ALA A 189 -27.03 4.79 0.76
CA ALA A 189 -27.72 6.09 0.71
C ALA A 189 -27.62 6.73 -0.68
N ARG A 190 -26.62 6.37 -1.44
CA ARG A 190 -26.36 6.85 -2.80
C ARG A 190 -25.54 5.82 -3.59
N LYS A 191 -25.51 5.94 -4.92
CA LYS A 191 -24.60 5.13 -5.76
C LYS A 191 -23.14 5.30 -5.33
N PRO A 192 -22.32 4.24 -5.40
CA PRO A 192 -20.89 4.31 -5.12
C PRO A 192 -20.20 5.41 -5.93
N GLN A 193 -19.44 6.28 -5.26
CA GLN A 193 -18.73 7.38 -5.91
C GLN A 193 -17.62 7.98 -5.03
N GLY A 194 -16.74 8.77 -5.65
CA GLY A 194 -15.68 9.49 -4.95
C GLY A 194 -14.57 8.60 -4.40
N ASN A 195 -13.80 9.13 -3.49
CA ASN A 195 -12.72 8.46 -2.76
C ASN A 195 -13.04 8.34 -1.26
N ASP A 196 -12.13 7.77 -0.45
CA ASP A 196 -12.39 7.54 0.98
C ASP A 196 -12.67 8.84 1.76
N ARG A 197 -12.02 9.97 1.40
CA ARG A 197 -12.28 11.27 2.04
C ARG A 197 -13.63 11.86 1.65
N ASP A 198 -14.06 11.62 0.40
CA ASP A 198 -15.40 12.04 -0.06
C ASP A 198 -16.53 11.32 0.70
N GLN A 199 -16.24 10.14 1.26
CA GLN A 199 -17.20 9.44 2.11
C GLN A 199 -17.35 10.15 3.47
N VAL A 200 -16.24 10.60 4.07
CA VAL A 200 -16.29 11.39 5.32
C VAL A 200 -16.99 12.72 5.08
N LYS A 201 -16.74 13.39 3.95
CA LYS A 201 -17.50 14.57 3.52
C LYS A 201 -19.01 14.30 3.42
N ALA A 202 -19.40 13.11 2.95
CA ALA A 202 -20.81 12.73 2.86
C ALA A 202 -21.45 12.53 4.25
N ILE A 203 -20.74 11.97 5.21
CA ILE A 203 -21.20 11.90 6.62
C ILE A 203 -21.37 13.30 7.19
N TYR A 204 -20.39 14.19 7.01
CA TYR A 204 -20.48 15.58 7.44
C TYR A 204 -21.70 16.30 6.86
N ALA A 205 -22.02 16.05 5.60
CA ALA A 205 -23.16 16.60 4.90
C ALA A 205 -24.51 15.93 5.25
N GLY A 206 -24.53 14.90 6.12
CA GLY A 206 -25.75 14.19 6.51
C GLY A 206 -26.34 13.30 5.41
N VAL A 207 -25.54 12.91 4.41
CA VAL A 207 -26.00 12.02 3.33
C VAL A 207 -26.04 10.57 3.81
N CYS A 208 -25.13 10.18 4.69
CA CYS A 208 -25.03 8.84 5.27
C CYS A 208 -24.41 8.91 6.67
N ASP A 209 -24.58 7.82 7.42
CA ASP A 209 -24.06 7.69 8.79
C ASP A 209 -22.82 6.82 8.87
N TYR A 210 -22.64 5.94 7.90
CA TYR A 210 -21.57 4.96 7.86
C TYR A 210 -20.85 4.96 6.52
N SER A 211 -19.56 4.68 6.53
CA SER A 211 -18.80 4.45 5.31
C SER A 211 -17.56 3.58 5.57
N ILE A 212 -17.11 2.89 4.53
CA ILE A 212 -15.89 2.09 4.56
C ILE A 212 -14.73 2.88 3.97
N GLY A 213 -13.60 2.96 4.68
CA GLY A 213 -12.41 3.66 4.20
C GLY A 213 -11.11 3.21 4.86
N ASN A 214 -9.98 3.69 4.39
CA ASN A 214 -8.70 3.41 5.01
C ASN A 214 -8.44 4.38 6.17
N HIS A 215 -7.91 3.84 7.28
CA HIS A 215 -7.72 4.57 8.54
C HIS A 215 -6.85 5.83 8.39
N TYR A 216 -5.73 5.75 7.66
CA TYR A 216 -4.77 6.84 7.56
C TYR A 216 -5.33 8.13 6.92
N TYR A 217 -6.37 8.04 6.10
CA TYR A 217 -7.01 9.24 5.56
C TYR A 217 -7.69 10.08 6.64
N PHE A 218 -8.17 9.47 7.73
CA PHE A 218 -8.72 10.20 8.86
C PHE A 218 -7.70 11.19 9.43
N PHE A 219 -6.49 10.72 9.67
CA PHE A 219 -5.40 11.55 10.21
C PHE A 219 -4.92 12.59 9.19
N LYS A 220 -4.82 12.22 7.91
CA LYS A 220 -4.47 13.18 6.84
C LYS A 220 -5.52 14.30 6.69
N MET A 221 -6.79 14.04 6.97
CA MET A 221 -7.83 15.09 6.98
C MET A 221 -7.70 16.00 8.19
N GLN A 222 -7.20 15.52 9.35
CA GLN A 222 -6.94 16.39 10.51
C GLN A 222 -5.90 17.47 10.19
N ASP A 223 -4.92 17.14 9.34
CA ASP A 223 -3.82 18.03 8.94
C ASP A 223 -4.19 18.93 7.73
N ASN A 224 -5.38 18.80 7.18
CA ASN A 224 -5.82 19.54 6.00
C ASN A 224 -6.91 20.55 6.38
N ASP A 225 -6.63 21.85 6.23
CA ASP A 225 -7.52 22.93 6.62
C ASP A 225 -8.88 22.90 5.94
N ASP A 226 -8.97 22.44 4.69
CA ASP A 226 -10.22 22.34 3.93
C ASP A 226 -11.04 21.10 4.32
N GLN A 227 -10.45 20.11 5.02
CA GLN A 227 -11.07 18.80 5.27
C GLN A 227 -11.30 18.52 6.76
N LYS A 228 -10.53 19.14 7.66
CA LYS A 228 -10.63 18.90 9.11
C LYS A 228 -12.03 19.12 9.67
N MET A 229 -12.80 20.05 9.10
CA MET A 229 -14.18 20.31 9.50
C MET A 229 -15.10 19.10 9.32
N TRP A 230 -14.82 18.20 8.34
CA TRP A 230 -15.63 17.00 8.14
C TRP A 230 -15.55 16.05 9.32
N LEU A 231 -14.45 16.09 10.07
CA LEU A 231 -14.21 15.26 11.25
C LEU A 231 -14.96 15.74 12.51
N GLU A 232 -15.63 16.89 12.45
CA GLU A 232 -16.54 17.32 13.52
C GLU A 232 -17.69 16.34 13.72
N LYS A 233 -18.18 15.75 12.60
CA LYS A 233 -19.28 14.77 12.61
C LYS A 233 -18.84 13.31 12.40
N ALA A 234 -17.61 13.04 12.06
CA ALA A 234 -17.16 11.67 11.78
C ALA A 234 -16.07 11.21 12.74
N THR A 235 -16.11 9.92 13.08
CA THR A 235 -15.04 9.19 13.78
C THR A 235 -14.74 7.89 13.05
N ILE A 236 -13.74 7.14 13.55
CA ILE A 236 -13.39 5.82 13.01
C ILE A 236 -13.69 4.73 14.04
N VAL A 237 -14.11 3.59 13.53
CA VAL A 237 -14.24 2.35 14.31
C VAL A 237 -13.49 1.25 13.55
N PHE A 238 -12.66 0.51 14.27
CA PHE A 238 -12.00 -0.68 13.75
C PHE A 238 -12.96 -1.87 13.85
N PRO A 239 -13.41 -2.46 12.73
CA PRO A 239 -14.41 -3.51 12.76
C PRO A 239 -13.88 -4.85 13.27
N ASN A 240 -14.81 -5.74 13.66
CA ASN A 240 -14.54 -7.14 13.97
C ASN A 240 -13.56 -7.36 15.14
N GLN A 241 -13.47 -6.42 16.10
CA GLN A 241 -12.51 -6.53 17.21
C GLN A 241 -12.82 -7.67 18.17
N ASP A 242 -14.09 -8.06 18.31
CA ASP A 242 -14.52 -9.17 19.17
C ASP A 242 -14.39 -10.55 18.51
N ASN A 243 -14.02 -10.58 17.22
CA ASN A 243 -13.84 -11.84 16.49
C ASN A 243 -12.49 -11.89 15.75
N ARG A 244 -12.44 -11.93 14.41
CA ARG A 244 -11.21 -12.12 13.64
C ARG A 244 -10.26 -10.91 13.58
N GLY A 245 -10.75 -9.72 13.88
CA GLY A 245 -10.00 -8.47 13.76
C GLY A 245 -10.30 -7.71 12.46
N THR A 246 -9.76 -6.51 12.37
CA THR A 246 -9.95 -5.61 11.23
C THR A 246 -9.14 -6.09 10.03
N HIS A 247 -9.77 -6.13 8.85
CA HIS A 247 -9.08 -6.40 7.59
C HIS A 247 -7.95 -5.41 7.33
N VAL A 248 -6.79 -5.93 6.96
CA VAL A 248 -5.62 -5.17 6.53
C VAL A 248 -5.16 -5.60 5.15
N ASN A 249 -4.62 -4.65 4.42
CA ASN A 249 -3.85 -4.90 3.20
C ASN A 249 -2.51 -4.18 3.34
N ILE A 250 -1.52 -4.59 2.57
CA ILE A 250 -0.17 -4.00 2.61
C ILE A 250 0.07 -3.03 1.46
N SER A 251 0.94 -2.05 1.69
CA SER A 251 1.80 -1.57 0.62
C SER A 251 3.09 -2.37 0.68
N GLY A 252 3.68 -2.63 -0.47
CA GLY A 252 4.87 -3.47 -0.50
C GLY A 252 5.78 -3.18 -1.67
N ILE A 253 6.86 -3.93 -1.74
CA ILE A 253 7.97 -3.75 -2.66
C ILE A 253 8.35 -5.08 -3.32
N ALA A 254 8.74 -5.02 -4.59
CA ALA A 254 9.36 -6.11 -5.32
C ALA A 254 10.53 -5.60 -6.14
N ILE A 255 11.57 -6.43 -6.31
CA ILE A 255 12.71 -6.15 -7.19
C ILE A 255 12.41 -6.74 -8.57
N LEU A 256 12.69 -5.97 -9.63
CA LEU A 256 12.38 -6.33 -11.00
C LEU A 256 13.62 -6.64 -11.84
N ASN A 257 14.76 -6.03 -11.53
CA ASN A 257 15.95 -6.02 -12.38
C ASN A 257 17.16 -6.63 -11.68
N GLU A 258 17.62 -7.78 -12.18
CA GLU A 258 18.79 -8.48 -11.67
C GLU A 258 20.08 -7.65 -11.78
N ASN A 259 20.22 -6.84 -12.83
CA ASN A 259 21.45 -6.06 -13.06
C ASN A 259 21.67 -4.98 -11.98
N ASN A 260 20.60 -4.48 -11.37
CA ASN A 260 20.66 -3.47 -10.31
C ASN A 260 20.28 -4.03 -8.93
N ARG A 261 20.30 -5.37 -8.77
CA ARG A 261 19.91 -6.07 -7.52
C ARG A 261 20.53 -5.44 -6.27
N ALA A 262 21.84 -5.21 -6.27
CA ALA A 262 22.56 -4.70 -5.10
C ALA A 262 22.08 -3.31 -4.67
N LEU A 263 21.75 -2.43 -5.62
CA LEU A 263 21.18 -1.10 -5.33
C LEU A 263 19.73 -1.22 -4.87
N ALA A 264 18.95 -2.09 -5.52
CA ALA A 264 17.57 -2.34 -5.15
C ALA A 264 17.45 -2.89 -3.71
N GLU A 265 18.30 -3.83 -3.32
CA GLU A 265 18.37 -4.35 -1.96
C GLU A 265 18.71 -3.27 -0.91
N LYS A 266 19.56 -2.29 -1.25
CA LYS A 266 19.80 -1.13 -0.36
C LYS A 266 18.51 -0.35 -0.08
N LEU A 267 17.69 -0.09 -1.11
CA LEU A 267 16.41 0.60 -0.93
C LEU A 267 15.38 -0.26 -0.18
N VAL A 268 15.31 -1.56 -0.48
CA VAL A 268 14.44 -2.50 0.24
C VAL A 268 14.78 -2.50 1.74
N ASN A 269 16.07 -2.63 2.08
CA ASN A 269 16.54 -2.60 3.47
C ASN A 269 16.28 -1.23 4.15
N PHE A 270 16.43 -0.13 3.42
CA PHE A 270 16.11 1.19 3.96
C PHE A 270 14.61 1.32 4.26
N LEU A 271 13.73 0.97 3.30
CA LEU A 271 12.28 1.11 3.47
C LEU A 271 11.69 0.15 4.53
N SER A 272 12.31 -1.01 4.74
CA SER A 272 11.94 -1.94 5.84
C SER A 272 12.61 -1.62 7.17
N GLY A 273 13.62 -0.74 7.19
CA GLY A 273 14.39 -0.39 8.39
C GLY A 273 13.68 0.59 9.31
N LEU A 274 14.13 0.69 10.56
CA LEU A 274 13.51 1.47 11.64
C LEU A 274 13.21 2.93 11.26
N LYS A 275 14.15 3.59 10.55
CA LYS A 275 14.00 4.99 10.14
C LYS A 275 12.79 5.19 9.22
N ALA A 276 12.71 4.43 8.14
CA ALA A 276 11.60 4.50 7.19
C ALA A 276 10.28 4.05 7.82
N GLN A 277 10.32 2.99 8.64
CA GLN A 277 9.14 2.50 9.35
C GLN A 277 8.58 3.54 10.33
N SER A 278 9.45 4.34 10.98
CA SER A 278 9.04 5.47 11.82
C SER A 278 8.39 6.60 11.00
N ILE A 279 8.88 6.88 9.80
CA ILE A 279 8.25 7.85 8.88
C ILE A 279 6.86 7.36 8.44
N TYR A 280 6.73 6.08 8.07
CA TYR A 280 5.42 5.50 7.74
C TYR A 280 4.43 5.63 8.91
N ALA A 281 4.88 5.35 10.14
CA ALA A 281 4.02 5.44 11.31
C ALA A 281 3.60 6.88 11.64
N ASN A 282 4.56 7.81 11.68
CA ASN A 282 4.34 9.17 12.20
C ASN A 282 3.81 10.13 11.15
N ASP A 283 4.40 10.13 9.94
CA ASP A 283 4.06 11.11 8.91
C ASP A 283 2.90 10.60 8.03
N ASN A 284 2.88 9.30 7.72
CA ASN A 284 1.81 8.71 6.93
C ASN A 284 0.64 8.21 7.77
N ASN A 285 0.81 8.01 9.08
CA ASN A 285 -0.16 7.39 9.97
C ASN A 285 -0.59 5.99 9.50
N GLU A 286 0.32 5.26 8.84
CA GLU A 286 0.14 3.86 8.45
C GLU A 286 0.69 2.96 9.55
N PHE A 287 0.20 1.72 9.64
CA PHE A 287 0.76 0.76 10.57
C PHE A 287 2.09 0.23 10.01
N PRO A 288 3.22 0.40 10.73
CA PRO A 288 4.49 -0.18 10.31
C PRO A 288 4.40 -1.71 10.28
N VAL A 289 5.19 -2.36 9.43
CA VAL A 289 5.30 -3.83 9.44
C VAL A 289 6.26 -4.31 10.52
N SER A 290 7.26 -3.49 10.87
CA SER A 290 8.21 -3.82 11.94
C SER A 290 7.53 -3.79 13.30
N PRO A 291 7.59 -4.88 14.09
CA PRO A 291 7.05 -4.91 15.45
C PRO A 291 7.81 -3.99 16.42
N ASP A 292 9.04 -3.57 16.07
CA ASP A 292 9.88 -2.72 16.89
C ASP A 292 9.55 -1.22 16.76
N VAL A 293 8.66 -0.87 15.82
CA VAL A 293 8.24 0.53 15.61
C VAL A 293 6.82 0.71 16.13
N PRO A 294 6.60 1.57 17.13
CA PRO A 294 5.26 1.84 17.64
C PRO A 294 4.42 2.60 16.60
N TYR A 295 3.11 2.49 16.73
CA TYR A 295 2.18 3.36 16.00
C TYR A 295 2.36 4.81 16.47
N SER A 296 2.03 5.78 15.60
CA SER A 296 2.01 7.18 16.04
C SER A 296 1.04 7.37 17.22
N ASP A 297 1.33 8.32 18.11
CA ASP A 297 0.46 8.64 19.26
C ASP A 297 -0.99 8.92 18.82
N ARG A 298 -1.16 9.55 17.66
CA ARG A 298 -2.47 9.86 17.08
C ARG A 298 -3.24 8.59 16.70
N VAL A 299 -2.57 7.64 16.07
CA VAL A 299 -3.16 6.33 15.74
C VAL A 299 -3.45 5.57 17.01
N GLN A 300 -2.50 5.53 17.95
CA GLN A 300 -2.64 4.80 19.20
C GLN A 300 -3.79 5.31 20.08
N SER A 301 -4.00 6.63 20.12
CA SER A 301 -5.09 7.22 20.91
C SER A 301 -6.50 6.83 20.43
N LEU A 302 -6.65 6.53 19.14
CA LEU A 302 -7.94 6.12 18.55
C LEU A 302 -8.05 4.59 18.37
N ALA A 303 -6.95 3.94 18.03
CA ALA A 303 -6.91 2.51 17.74
C ALA A 303 -6.75 1.65 19.01
N GLY A 304 -6.11 2.18 20.06
CA GLY A 304 -5.72 1.38 21.21
C GLY A 304 -4.88 0.16 20.78
N SER A 305 -5.24 -1.01 21.28
CA SER A 305 -4.70 -2.29 20.83
C SER A 305 -5.61 -2.90 19.76
N VAL A 306 -5.44 -2.49 18.49
CA VAL A 306 -6.23 -3.04 17.39
C VAL A 306 -5.82 -4.46 17.08
N LYS A 307 -6.80 -5.36 17.02
CA LYS A 307 -6.63 -6.70 16.47
C LYS A 307 -6.78 -6.65 14.96
N PHE A 308 -5.76 -7.13 14.26
CA PHE A 308 -5.81 -7.31 12.81
C PHE A 308 -6.20 -8.73 12.44
N ASP A 309 -6.89 -8.85 11.31
CA ASP A 309 -7.18 -10.13 10.69
C ASP A 309 -5.88 -10.79 10.23
N SER A 310 -5.66 -12.04 10.66
CA SER A 310 -4.46 -12.82 10.34
C SER A 310 -4.60 -13.65 9.07
N LEU A 311 -5.58 -13.32 8.22
CA LEU A 311 -5.78 -14.00 6.94
C LEU A 311 -4.52 -13.90 6.08
N ASP A 312 -4.16 -15.02 5.45
CA ASP A 312 -3.07 -15.06 4.48
C ASP A 312 -3.35 -14.10 3.31
N LEU A 313 -2.40 -13.21 3.06
CA LEU A 313 -2.52 -12.20 2.02
C LEU A 313 -2.64 -12.79 0.60
N GLU A 314 -2.12 -14.00 0.35
CA GLU A 314 -2.25 -14.68 -0.95
C GLU A 314 -3.72 -15.06 -1.23
N GLN A 315 -4.50 -15.35 -0.18
CA GLN A 315 -5.94 -15.61 -0.34
C GLN A 315 -6.71 -14.37 -0.83
N LEU A 316 -6.26 -13.16 -0.49
CA LEU A 316 -6.86 -11.93 -1.01
C LEU A 316 -6.69 -11.82 -2.52
N ALA A 317 -5.53 -12.19 -3.04
CA ALA A 317 -5.24 -12.15 -4.46
C ALA A 317 -6.02 -13.23 -5.22
N SER A 318 -6.02 -14.48 -4.72
CA SER A 318 -6.72 -15.61 -5.36
C SER A 318 -8.24 -15.38 -5.47
N ASN A 319 -8.85 -14.78 -4.46
CA ASN A 319 -10.29 -14.49 -4.42
C ASN A 319 -10.70 -13.28 -5.29
N ARG A 320 -9.75 -12.45 -5.71
CA ARG A 320 -10.01 -11.18 -6.42
C ARG A 320 -10.90 -11.34 -7.67
N ARG A 321 -10.64 -12.37 -8.48
CA ARG A 321 -11.40 -12.59 -9.72
C ARG A 321 -12.87 -12.90 -9.43
N ALA A 322 -13.14 -13.76 -8.44
CA ALA A 322 -14.50 -14.10 -8.04
C ALA A 322 -15.25 -12.86 -7.51
N VAL A 323 -14.61 -12.04 -6.68
CA VAL A 323 -15.17 -10.76 -6.19
C VAL A 323 -15.57 -9.85 -7.36
N ILE A 324 -14.69 -9.67 -8.35
CA ILE A 324 -14.98 -8.84 -9.53
C ILE A 324 -16.18 -9.39 -10.32
N ASN A 325 -16.27 -10.72 -10.47
CA ASN A 325 -17.40 -11.35 -11.15
C ASN A 325 -18.72 -11.11 -10.42
N ILE A 326 -18.74 -11.25 -9.09
CA ILE A 326 -19.93 -10.95 -8.27
C ILE A 326 -20.32 -9.48 -8.43
N LEU A 327 -19.38 -8.53 -8.29
CA LEU A 327 -19.65 -7.09 -8.42
C LEU A 327 -20.26 -6.76 -9.78
N ASN A 328 -19.78 -7.38 -10.88
CA ASN A 328 -20.35 -7.23 -12.21
C ASN A 328 -21.76 -7.84 -12.30
N LYS A 329 -21.95 -9.07 -11.81
CA LYS A 329 -23.22 -9.79 -11.81
C LYS A 329 -24.35 -9.01 -11.15
N ILE A 330 -24.06 -8.39 -9.99
CA ILE A 330 -25.05 -7.59 -9.24
C ILE A 330 -25.09 -6.13 -9.68
N ASN A 331 -24.24 -5.71 -10.63
CA ASN A 331 -24.10 -4.30 -11.05
C ASN A 331 -23.91 -3.37 -9.85
N PHE A 332 -22.90 -3.63 -9.01
CA PHE A 332 -22.77 -3.00 -7.69
C PHE A 332 -22.72 -1.46 -7.74
N ASP A 333 -21.99 -0.90 -8.71
CA ASP A 333 -21.81 0.56 -8.86
C ASP A 333 -22.95 1.23 -9.66
N GLY A 334 -23.87 0.46 -10.23
CA GLY A 334 -24.88 0.88 -11.21
C GLY A 334 -26.21 1.47 -10.71
#